data_87fb54932b72468915737799a28de8c9
#
_entry.id   87fb54932b72468915737799a28de8c9
#
_cell.length_a   1.000
_cell.length_b   1.000
_cell.length_c   1.000
_cell.angle_alpha   90.00
_cell.angle_beta   90.00
_cell.angle_gamma   90.00
#
_symmetry.space_group_name_H-M   'P 1'
#
loop_
_entity.id
_entity.type
_entity.pdbx_description
1 polymer ?
#
loop_
_entity_poly.entity_id
_entity_poly.type
_entity_poly.pdbx_seq_one_letter_code
_entity_poly.pdbx_strand_id
1 'polypeptide(L)'
;MNSRERVKAALAFRPVDKVPLEYHPCRRGLYGHGEAFRRLMKEYPGDFEDFSDGSIPQIPAGAYDPDGSYHEIKTDEWGVTWESRIFAMTGHPCGHPLADWTALQDF
;
A
#
# COMPACT_ATOMS: atom_id res chain seq x y z
N MET A 1 -25.94 6.15 -11.66
CA MET A 1 -25.67 6.42 -10.21
C MET A 1 -24.24 6.95 -10.11
N ASN A 2 -24.01 8.07 -9.41
CA ASN A 2 -22.64 8.55 -9.16
C ASN A 2 -21.99 7.74 -8.03
N SER A 3 -20.66 7.88 -7.83
CA SER A 3 -19.91 7.09 -6.84
C SER A 3 -20.46 7.23 -5.43
N ARG A 4 -20.76 8.46 -4.98
CA ARG A 4 -21.31 8.72 -3.64
C ARG A 4 -22.69 8.06 -3.44
N GLU A 5 -23.56 8.17 -4.43
CA GLU A 5 -24.89 7.53 -4.39
C GLU A 5 -24.77 6.01 -4.33
N ARG A 6 -23.88 5.44 -5.13
CA ARG A 6 -23.62 4.00 -5.20
C ARG A 6 -23.11 3.47 -3.86
N VAL A 7 -22.09 4.09 -3.29
CA VAL A 7 -21.55 3.70 -1.98
C VAL A 7 -22.63 3.79 -0.89
N LYS A 8 -23.37 4.90 -0.83
CA LYS A 8 -24.46 5.05 0.15
C LYS A 8 -25.57 4.04 -0.03
N ALA A 9 -25.93 3.71 -1.26
CA ALA A 9 -26.95 2.70 -1.54
C ALA A 9 -26.46 1.30 -1.12
N ALA A 10 -25.22 0.94 -1.43
CA ALA A 10 -24.61 -0.32 -1.02
C ALA A 10 -24.56 -0.45 0.51
N LEU A 11 -24.12 0.58 1.22
CA LEU A 11 -24.10 0.58 2.69
C LEU A 11 -25.49 0.48 3.32
N ALA A 12 -26.51 0.94 2.62
CA ALA A 12 -27.91 0.84 3.03
C ALA A 12 -28.60 -0.43 2.52
N PHE A 13 -27.86 -1.39 1.98
CA PHE A 13 -28.37 -2.65 1.37
C PHE A 13 -29.46 -2.42 0.31
N ARG A 14 -29.35 -1.31 -0.44
CA ARG A 14 -30.25 -1.00 -1.55
C ARG A 14 -29.62 -1.42 -2.88
N PRO A 15 -30.43 -1.68 -3.92
CA PRO A 15 -29.92 -1.99 -5.25
C PRO A 15 -28.95 -0.93 -5.79
N VAL A 16 -27.87 -1.37 -6.39
CA VAL A 16 -26.84 -0.55 -7.05
C VAL A 16 -26.66 -0.95 -8.50
N ASP A 17 -26.20 -0.03 -9.34
CA ASP A 17 -25.90 -0.29 -10.75
C ASP A 17 -24.66 -1.18 -10.94
N LYS A 18 -23.70 -1.12 -10.05
CA LYS A 18 -22.51 -1.99 -9.96
C LYS A 18 -22.02 -2.03 -8.52
N VAL A 19 -21.22 -3.03 -8.17
CA VAL A 19 -20.54 -3.07 -6.87
C VAL A 19 -19.59 -1.87 -6.74
N PRO A 20 -19.62 -1.11 -5.63
CA PRO A 20 -18.61 -0.08 -5.37
C PRO A 20 -17.20 -0.65 -5.39
N LEU A 21 -16.29 0.04 -6.06
CA LEU A 21 -14.91 -0.39 -6.26
C LEU A 21 -13.94 0.60 -5.63
N GLU A 22 -13.04 0.08 -4.80
CA GLU A 22 -11.93 0.82 -4.23
C GLU A 22 -10.60 0.15 -4.61
N TYR A 23 -9.63 0.95 -5.00
CA TYR A 23 -8.29 0.47 -5.33
C TYR A 23 -7.32 0.75 -4.19
N HIS A 24 -6.62 -0.30 -3.75
CA HIS A 24 -5.53 -0.19 -2.79
C HIS A 24 -4.22 -0.65 -3.45
N PRO A 25 -3.60 0.19 -4.28
CA PRO A 25 -2.36 -0.19 -4.94
C PRO A 25 -1.22 -0.34 -3.93
N CYS A 26 -0.55 -1.47 -3.92
CA CYS A 26 0.66 -1.60 -3.13
C CYS A 26 1.78 -0.73 -3.74
N ARG A 27 2.61 -0.13 -2.90
CA ARG A 27 3.70 0.76 -3.36
C ARG A 27 4.63 0.07 -4.36
N ARG A 28 5.00 -1.17 -4.10
CA ARG A 28 5.84 -1.96 -5.01
C ARG A 28 5.22 -2.12 -6.40
N GLY A 29 3.91 -2.36 -6.46
CA GLY A 29 3.18 -2.47 -7.72
C GLY A 29 3.21 -1.17 -8.54
N LEU A 30 3.11 -0.01 -7.87
CA LEU A 30 3.23 1.29 -8.53
C LEU A 30 4.60 1.52 -9.15
N TYR A 31 5.70 1.14 -8.46
CA TYR A 31 7.05 1.22 -9.00
C TYR A 31 7.28 0.30 -10.21
N GLY A 32 6.70 -0.91 -10.17
CA GLY A 32 6.91 -1.90 -11.24
C GLY A 32 5.95 -1.77 -12.42
N HIS A 33 4.71 -1.34 -12.17
CA HIS A 33 3.61 -1.43 -13.14
C HIS A 33 2.75 -0.16 -13.21
N GLY A 34 3.25 0.99 -12.75
CA GLY A 34 2.47 2.22 -12.59
C GLY A 34 1.68 2.63 -13.84
N GLU A 35 2.28 2.58 -15.03
CA GLU A 35 1.57 2.93 -16.28
C GLU A 35 0.45 1.95 -16.63
N ALA A 36 0.67 0.65 -16.47
CA ALA A 36 -0.35 -0.36 -16.72
C ALA A 36 -1.50 -0.21 -15.72
N PHE A 37 -1.17 0.06 -14.45
CA PHE A 37 -2.15 0.29 -13.39
C PHE A 37 -2.97 1.57 -13.63
N ARG A 38 -2.32 2.66 -14.04
CA ARG A 38 -3.00 3.91 -14.42
C ARG A 38 -3.99 3.69 -15.55
N ARG A 39 -3.61 2.95 -16.61
CA ARG A 39 -4.51 2.62 -17.72
C ARG A 39 -5.71 1.80 -17.24
N LEU A 40 -5.46 0.81 -16.37
CA LEU A 40 -6.54 -0.01 -15.79
C LEU A 40 -7.54 0.85 -15.01
N MET A 41 -7.08 1.77 -14.17
CA MET A 41 -7.96 2.64 -13.40
C MET A 41 -8.74 3.63 -14.28
N LYS A 42 -8.17 4.09 -15.38
CA LYS A 42 -8.91 4.91 -16.36
C LYS A 42 -10.01 4.13 -17.08
N GLU A 43 -9.76 2.88 -17.41
CA GLU A 43 -10.73 1.99 -18.03
C GLU A 43 -11.82 1.55 -17.04
N TYR A 44 -11.46 1.30 -15.78
CA TYR A 44 -12.35 0.85 -14.72
C TYR A 44 -12.26 1.80 -13.51
N PRO A 45 -12.86 3.00 -13.57
CA PRO A 45 -12.74 3.99 -12.50
C PRO A 45 -13.37 3.49 -11.20
N GLY A 46 -12.65 3.69 -10.10
CA GLY A 46 -13.11 3.42 -8.75
C GLY A 46 -14.17 4.40 -8.27
N ASP A 47 -14.74 4.13 -7.11
CA ASP A 47 -15.77 4.96 -6.49
C ASP A 47 -15.24 5.83 -5.34
N PHE A 48 -13.95 5.72 -5.02
CA PHE A 48 -13.27 6.47 -3.96
C PHE A 48 -12.15 7.35 -4.55
N GLU A 49 -10.92 7.12 -4.17
CA GLU A 49 -9.79 7.93 -4.67
C GLU A 49 -9.49 7.64 -6.15
N ASP A 50 -9.17 8.69 -6.88
CA ASP A 50 -8.72 8.58 -8.26
C ASP A 50 -7.19 8.66 -8.32
N PHE A 51 -6.55 7.52 -8.58
CA PHE A 51 -5.10 7.43 -8.79
C PHE A 51 -4.67 7.58 -10.25
N SER A 52 -5.63 7.79 -11.16
CA SER A 52 -5.36 7.80 -12.60
C SER A 52 -4.47 8.95 -13.05
N ASP A 53 -4.52 10.09 -12.34
CA ASP A 53 -3.75 11.30 -12.62
C ASP A 53 -2.54 11.50 -11.69
N GLY A 54 -2.34 10.58 -10.74
CA GLY A 54 -1.19 10.61 -9.83
C GLY A 54 0.15 10.43 -10.55
N SER A 55 1.22 10.98 -10.00
CA SER A 55 2.58 10.72 -10.50
C SER A 55 2.97 9.25 -10.27
N ILE A 56 3.58 8.64 -11.28
CA ILE A 56 4.15 7.29 -11.13
C ILE A 56 5.48 7.42 -10.42
N PRO A 57 5.65 6.78 -9.24
CA PRO A 57 6.90 6.86 -8.53
C PRO A 57 8.02 6.15 -9.33
N GLN A 58 9.21 6.72 -9.30
CA GLN A 58 10.41 6.15 -9.89
C GLN A 58 11.28 5.52 -8.80
N ILE A 59 11.89 4.38 -9.09
CA ILE A 59 12.84 3.76 -8.18
C ILE A 59 14.05 4.68 -8.06
N PRO A 60 14.44 5.13 -6.84
CA PRO A 60 15.60 5.99 -6.67
C PRO A 60 16.88 5.33 -7.19
N ALA A 61 17.78 6.12 -7.75
CA ALA A 61 19.11 5.64 -8.11
C ALA A 61 19.83 5.12 -6.85
N GLY A 62 20.43 3.94 -6.95
CA GLY A 62 21.12 3.31 -5.81
C GLY A 62 20.20 2.63 -4.80
N ALA A 63 18.91 2.45 -5.11
CA ALA A 63 17.99 1.72 -4.23
C ALA A 63 18.34 0.22 -4.10
N TYR A 64 19.00 -0.34 -5.09
CA TYR A 64 19.46 -1.73 -5.10
C TYR A 64 20.97 -1.81 -4.97
N ASP A 65 21.44 -2.88 -4.35
CA ASP A 65 22.87 -3.23 -4.34
C ASP A 65 23.38 -3.56 -5.74
N PRO A 66 24.72 -3.54 -5.98
CA PRO A 66 25.28 -3.81 -7.30
C PRO A 66 24.93 -5.18 -7.88
N ASP A 67 24.58 -6.16 -7.04
CA ASP A 67 24.12 -7.49 -7.44
C ASP A 67 22.60 -7.56 -7.73
N GLY A 68 21.89 -6.42 -7.62
CA GLY A 68 20.46 -6.32 -7.84
C GLY A 68 19.62 -6.72 -6.63
N SER A 69 20.23 -7.02 -5.49
CA SER A 69 19.50 -7.30 -4.25
C SER A 69 19.00 -6.01 -3.56
N TYR A 70 18.08 -6.18 -2.64
CA TYR A 70 17.60 -5.13 -1.74
C TYR A 70 17.50 -5.68 -0.33
N HIS A 71 18.05 -4.96 0.63
CA HIS A 71 17.93 -5.30 2.03
C HIS A 71 17.85 -4.03 2.87
N GLU A 72 16.79 -3.90 3.65
CA GLU A 72 16.61 -2.80 4.59
C GLU A 72 16.20 -3.35 5.95
N ILE A 73 16.82 -2.84 7.00
CA ILE A 73 16.38 -3.04 8.40
C ILE A 73 16.01 -1.66 8.93
N LYS A 74 14.79 -1.53 9.43
CA LYS A 74 14.24 -0.27 9.93
C LYS A 74 13.45 -0.49 11.20
N THR A 75 13.64 0.37 12.19
CA THR A 75 12.83 0.39 13.42
C THR A 75 11.77 1.50 13.28
N ASP A 76 10.52 1.17 13.56
CA ASP A 76 9.41 2.12 13.55
C ASP A 76 9.29 2.90 14.89
N GLU A 77 8.31 3.80 14.94
CA GLU A 77 8.03 4.63 16.13
C GLU A 77 7.56 3.82 17.35
N TRP A 78 7.12 2.58 17.14
CA TRP A 78 6.71 1.65 18.21
C TRP A 78 7.86 0.75 18.68
N GLY A 79 9.09 0.95 18.17
CA GLY A 79 10.25 0.14 18.48
C GLY A 79 10.27 -1.24 17.81
N VAL A 80 9.34 -1.51 16.88
CA VAL A 80 9.36 -2.77 16.11
C VAL A 80 10.40 -2.66 15.01
N THR A 81 11.29 -3.64 14.95
CA THR A 81 12.30 -3.73 13.89
C THR A 81 11.76 -4.59 12.74
N TRP A 82 11.78 -4.02 11.53
CA TRP A 82 11.29 -4.61 10.30
C TRP A 82 12.45 -4.95 9.38
N GLU A 83 12.43 -6.12 8.78
CA GLU A 83 13.35 -6.52 7.72
C GLU A 83 12.61 -6.61 6.39
N SER A 84 13.06 -5.86 5.39
CA SER A 84 12.55 -5.91 4.03
C SER A 84 13.63 -6.36 3.05
N ARG A 85 13.27 -7.29 2.17
CA ARG A 85 14.10 -7.76 1.06
C ARG A 85 13.51 -7.41 -0.30
N ILE A 86 12.45 -6.60 -0.28
CA ILE A 86 11.79 -6.11 -1.50
C ILE A 86 11.62 -4.61 -1.35
N PHE A 87 12.17 -3.84 -2.30
CA PHE A 87 12.04 -2.38 -2.32
C PHE A 87 10.56 -1.95 -2.25
N ALA A 88 10.29 -0.92 -1.46
CA ALA A 88 8.95 -0.35 -1.25
C ALA A 88 7.91 -1.30 -0.59
N MET A 89 8.37 -2.39 0.03
CA MET A 89 7.55 -3.24 0.90
C MET A 89 7.98 -3.05 2.36
N THR A 90 7.04 -3.09 3.28
CA THR A 90 7.33 -2.95 4.72
C THR A 90 8.19 -4.09 5.25
N GLY A 91 8.10 -5.27 4.64
CA GLY A 91 8.81 -6.45 5.11
C GLY A 91 8.07 -7.18 6.24
N HIS A 92 8.80 -7.86 7.08
CA HIS A 92 8.27 -8.59 8.23
C HIS A 92 8.97 -8.16 9.53
N PRO A 93 8.29 -8.21 10.67
CA PRO A 93 8.88 -7.84 11.95
C PRO A 93 9.92 -8.90 12.36
N CYS A 94 11.09 -8.45 12.75
CA CYS A 94 12.19 -9.29 13.23
C CYS A 94 12.68 -8.90 14.63
N GLY A 95 12.29 -7.73 15.15
CA GLY A 95 12.52 -7.29 16.51
C GLY A 95 11.23 -6.81 17.16
N HIS A 96 10.95 -7.29 18.38
CA HIS A 96 9.71 -7.04 19.09
C HIS A 96 9.99 -6.36 20.43
N PRO A 97 9.58 -5.10 20.65
CA PRO A 97 9.84 -4.39 21.91
C PRO A 97 9.17 -5.04 23.12
N LEU A 98 8.06 -5.75 22.94
CA LEU A 98 7.32 -6.48 23.96
C LEU A 98 7.50 -8.00 23.86
N ALA A 99 8.65 -8.47 23.36
CA ALA A 99 8.99 -9.91 23.39
C ALA A 99 9.00 -10.48 24.81
N ASP A 100 9.34 -9.63 25.79
CA ASP A 100 9.21 -9.92 27.23
C ASP A 100 8.18 -8.94 27.82
N TRP A 101 7.17 -9.47 28.50
CA TRP A 101 6.13 -8.68 29.17
C TRP A 101 6.65 -7.77 30.29
N THR A 102 7.84 -8.04 30.85
CA THR A 102 8.46 -7.13 31.80
C THR A 102 8.83 -5.78 31.20
N ALA A 103 9.05 -5.71 29.88
CA ALA A 103 9.31 -4.48 29.16
C ALA A 103 8.06 -3.57 29.03
N LEU A 104 6.86 -4.05 29.34
CA LEU A 104 5.62 -3.27 29.24
C LEU A 104 5.62 -2.02 30.14
N GLN A 105 6.37 -2.04 31.23
CA GLN A 105 6.44 -0.90 32.15
C GLN A 105 7.23 0.28 31.58
N ASP A 106 8.10 0.03 30.60
CA ASP A 106 9.00 1.01 29.97
C ASP A 106 8.60 1.33 28.52
N PHE A 107 7.48 0.75 28.05
CA PHE A 107 6.99 0.91 26.67
C PHE A 107 6.16 2.17 26.45
#